data_9ac593b0edbf23254d5aa896c02ca2c4
#
_entry.id   9ac593b0edbf23254d5aa896c02ca2c4
#
_cell.length_a   1.000
_cell.length_b   1.000
_cell.length_c   1.000
_cell.angle_alpha   90.00
_cell.angle_beta   90.00
_cell.angle_gamma   90.00
#
_symmetry.space_group_name_H-M   'P 1'
#
loop_
_entity.id
_entity.type
_entity.pdbx_description
1 polymer ?
#
loop_
_entity_poly.entity_id
_entity_poly.type
_entity_poly.pdbx_seq_one_letter_code
_entity_poly.pdbx_strand_id
1 'polypeptide(L)'
;MFFNKRKDKEKILESLDILEAYIQNDINSIDYKENVKSAEFAQIEKKMCSIMDLLQSKNQKNLTVYGEIMLACEKISDGYINDKITSISDDSKLNYIAKSLNVMFEKLNVSINETLNILDEYKEQNFLNKVDTSVFTGGALKQLLEGINSLQERITVQATQSYKNGIVLENESQILTQKAEALSLSSQEQSVAIEETAAAVVEISSIVRNNVESVNMMQQIGMKVQNESQKGSSLSKDTHKAMDDIYSATVEAYTSVNQISQIAFQTNILSLNAAVEAATAGEAGRGFAVVAQEVRNLANKSAEVAKDIEGLMGILQEKTKYGKDIASLMSVGYETLITDINKTVELIDSVSTSSSEQEKGINQISDAINTIDHAVQNNASVALDVKDVAVKSNEVAMQIVDDTRKIEFLGKELLH
;
A
#
# COMPACT_ATOMS: atom_id res chain seq x y z
N MET A 1 4.59 -9.51 -13.69
CA MET A 1 5.36 -10.76 -13.53
C MET A 1 4.66 -11.81 -12.64
N PHE A 2 3.94 -11.42 -11.60
CA PHE A 2 3.20 -12.35 -10.70
C PHE A 2 1.97 -13.03 -11.34
N PHE A 3 1.30 -12.39 -12.29
CA PHE A 3 0.10 -12.92 -12.95
C PHE A 3 0.40 -14.07 -13.92
N ASN A 4 1.56 -14.08 -14.55
CA ASN A 4 1.96 -15.18 -15.45
C ASN A 4 2.36 -16.45 -14.68
N LYS A 5 2.96 -16.32 -13.48
CA LYS A 5 3.32 -17.50 -12.64
C LYS A 5 2.09 -18.24 -12.10
N ARG A 6 1.00 -17.53 -11.83
CA ARG A 6 -0.26 -18.15 -11.39
C ARG A 6 -0.94 -18.91 -12.52
N LYS A 7 -0.92 -18.34 -13.74
CA LYS A 7 -1.43 -19.02 -14.95
C LYS A 7 -0.61 -20.26 -15.33
N ASP A 8 0.70 -20.20 -15.13
CA ASP A 8 1.57 -21.34 -15.43
C ASP A 8 1.43 -22.45 -14.38
N LYS A 9 1.20 -22.09 -13.10
CA LYS A 9 0.85 -23.04 -12.04
C LYS A 9 -0.53 -23.68 -12.28
N GLU A 10 -1.52 -22.90 -12.73
CA GLU A 10 -2.85 -23.42 -13.11
C GLU A 10 -2.74 -24.32 -14.35
N LYS A 11 -1.92 -23.99 -15.36
CA LYS A 11 -1.67 -24.87 -16.51
C LYS A 11 -0.91 -26.13 -16.14
N ILE A 12 0.05 -26.07 -15.20
CA ILE A 12 0.76 -27.25 -14.70
C ILE A 12 -0.16 -28.12 -13.84
N LEU A 13 -1.03 -27.52 -13.00
CA LEU A 13 -2.05 -28.24 -12.27
C LEU A 13 -3.11 -28.81 -13.24
N GLU A 14 -3.57 -28.04 -14.23
CA GLU A 14 -4.49 -28.49 -15.28
C GLU A 14 -3.88 -29.62 -16.15
N SER A 15 -2.57 -29.54 -16.45
CA SER A 15 -1.86 -30.65 -17.10
C SER A 15 -1.64 -31.84 -16.17
N LEU A 16 -1.45 -31.62 -14.86
CA LEU A 16 -1.38 -32.69 -13.86
C LEU A 16 -2.76 -33.29 -13.59
N ASP A 17 -3.81 -32.45 -13.51
CA ASP A 17 -5.22 -32.88 -13.39
C ASP A 17 -5.66 -33.62 -14.67
N ILE A 18 -5.23 -33.16 -15.85
CA ILE A 18 -5.44 -33.86 -17.12
C ILE A 18 -4.69 -35.19 -17.16
N LEU A 19 -3.47 -35.24 -16.56
CA LEU A 19 -2.68 -36.45 -16.45
C LEU A 19 -3.27 -37.41 -15.42
N GLU A 20 -3.72 -36.89 -14.27
CA GLU A 20 -4.38 -37.64 -13.22
C GLU A 20 -5.74 -38.15 -13.67
N ALA A 21 -6.57 -37.35 -14.37
CA ALA A 21 -7.82 -37.78 -15.00
C ALA A 21 -7.58 -38.76 -16.15
N TYR A 22 -6.44 -38.61 -16.86
CA TYR A 22 -6.03 -39.58 -17.86
C TYR A 22 -5.62 -40.92 -17.24
N ILE A 23 -4.91 -40.86 -16.07
CA ILE A 23 -4.58 -42.06 -15.28
C ILE A 23 -5.83 -42.66 -14.64
N GLN A 24 -6.85 -41.83 -14.29
CA GLN A 24 -8.13 -42.24 -13.71
C GLN A 24 -9.22 -42.57 -14.76
N ASN A 25 -8.92 -42.51 -16.10
CA ASN A 25 -9.86 -42.71 -17.21
C ASN A 25 -11.00 -41.67 -17.31
N ASP A 26 -10.87 -40.46 -16.76
CA ASP A 26 -11.93 -39.44 -16.78
C ASP A 26 -11.86 -38.51 -18.03
N ILE A 27 -10.75 -38.53 -18.77
CA ILE A 27 -10.61 -37.67 -19.97
C ILE A 27 -10.09 -38.48 -21.18
N ASN A 28 -10.98 -38.66 -22.15
CA ASN A 28 -10.72 -39.39 -23.42
C ASN A 28 -10.20 -38.51 -24.57
N SER A 29 -9.51 -37.38 -24.34
CA SER A 29 -9.24 -36.46 -25.46
C SER A 29 -7.99 -35.62 -25.33
N ILE A 30 -6.97 -36.16 -24.88
CA ILE A 30 -5.66 -35.79 -25.38
C ILE A 30 -5.43 -36.70 -26.57
N ASP A 31 -4.82 -36.28 -27.66
CA ASP A 31 -4.52 -37.05 -28.87
C ASP A 31 -3.78 -38.37 -28.64
N TYR A 32 -3.97 -38.92 -27.50
CA TYR A 32 -3.60 -40.28 -27.07
C TYR A 32 -4.85 -41.13 -26.98
N LYS A 33 -5.56 -41.14 -28.08
CA LYS A 33 -6.58 -42.16 -28.31
C LYS A 33 -5.87 -43.45 -28.45
N GLU A 34 -6.20 -44.22 -27.52
CA GLU A 34 -6.72 -45.56 -27.77
C GLU A 34 -6.23 -46.50 -26.71
N ASN A 35 -7.10 -46.78 -25.90
CA ASN A 35 -7.93 -47.96 -25.94
C ASN A 35 -7.15 -49.23 -25.75
N VAL A 36 -6.87 -49.49 -24.51
CA VAL A 36 -6.64 -50.84 -23.99
C VAL A 36 -8.01 -51.33 -23.50
N LYS A 37 -8.76 -52.09 -24.31
CA LYS A 37 -9.97 -52.78 -23.88
C LYS A 37 -9.64 -54.24 -23.67
N SER A 38 -9.72 -54.69 -22.43
CA SER A 38 -9.60 -56.07 -21.98
C SER A 38 -10.62 -57.06 -22.59
N ALA A 39 -11.51 -56.61 -23.47
CA ALA A 39 -12.50 -57.46 -24.19
C ALA A 39 -11.86 -58.41 -25.22
N GLU A 40 -10.57 -58.27 -25.56
CA GLU A 40 -9.90 -59.07 -26.56
C GLU A 40 -9.42 -60.45 -26.05
N PHE A 41 -9.19 -60.60 -24.73
CA PHE A 41 -8.89 -61.91 -24.11
C PHE A 41 -10.05 -62.89 -24.24
N ALA A 42 -11.28 -62.48 -24.11
CA ALA A 42 -12.46 -63.29 -24.24
C ALA A 42 -12.69 -63.79 -25.69
N GLN A 43 -12.19 -63.06 -26.70
CA GLN A 43 -12.32 -63.50 -28.11
C GLN A 43 -11.31 -64.57 -28.48
N ILE A 44 -10.14 -64.56 -27.87
CA ILE A 44 -9.12 -65.60 -28.08
C ILE A 44 -9.58 -66.94 -27.46
N GLU A 45 -10.08 -66.87 -26.25
CA GLU A 45 -10.63 -68.03 -25.57
C GLU A 45 -11.77 -68.65 -26.34
N LYS A 46 -12.71 -67.85 -26.83
CA LYS A 46 -13.85 -68.31 -27.64
C LYS A 46 -13.43 -68.93 -28.96
N LYS A 47 -12.38 -68.42 -29.62
CA LYS A 47 -11.84 -69.05 -30.83
C LYS A 47 -11.09 -70.35 -30.56
N MET A 48 -10.40 -70.42 -29.42
CA MET A 48 -9.72 -71.68 -29.03
C MET A 48 -10.71 -72.78 -28.66
N CYS A 49 -11.77 -72.50 -27.94
CA CYS A 49 -12.83 -73.46 -27.69
C CYS A 49 -13.50 -73.98 -28.99
N SER A 50 -13.70 -73.11 -29.97
CA SER A 50 -14.23 -73.51 -31.26
C SER A 50 -13.34 -74.49 -32.03
N ILE A 51 -12.03 -74.41 -31.83
CA ILE A 51 -11.05 -75.33 -32.40
C ILE A 51 -11.12 -76.69 -31.72
N MET A 52 -11.38 -76.73 -30.43
CA MET A 52 -11.54 -77.99 -29.65
C MET A 52 -12.74 -78.83 -30.13
N ASP A 53 -13.88 -78.19 -30.37
CA ASP A 53 -15.09 -78.87 -30.81
C ASP A 53 -14.95 -79.53 -32.20
N LEU A 54 -14.10 -78.94 -33.04
CA LEU A 54 -13.84 -79.49 -34.38
C LEU A 54 -12.88 -80.73 -34.35
N LEU A 55 -12.05 -80.80 -33.35
CA LEU A 55 -11.05 -81.90 -33.17
C LEU A 55 -11.65 -83.15 -32.55
N GLN A 56 -12.69 -83.05 -31.75
CA GLN A 56 -13.34 -84.16 -31.03
C GLN A 56 -14.06 -85.16 -31.98
N SER A 57 -14.32 -84.81 -33.21
CA SER A 57 -15.15 -85.56 -34.09
C SER A 57 -14.40 -86.60 -34.94
N LYS A 58 -13.12 -86.79 -34.77
CA LYS A 58 -12.29 -87.65 -35.64
C LYS A 58 -11.81 -88.95 -34.99
N ASN A 59 -11.89 -89.85 -35.70
CA ASN A 59 -11.44 -91.26 -35.84
C ASN A 59 -10.73 -91.93 -34.68
N GLN A 60 -11.30 -93.05 -34.20
CA GLN A 60 -10.88 -93.86 -33.03
C GLN A 60 -9.44 -94.46 -33.08
N LYS A 61 -8.82 -94.59 -34.30
CA LYS A 61 -7.46 -95.07 -34.53
C LYS A 61 -6.36 -94.07 -34.05
N ASN A 62 -6.72 -92.85 -33.86
CA ASN A 62 -5.79 -91.77 -33.51
C ASN A 62 -6.01 -91.22 -32.11
N LEU A 63 -6.66 -92.01 -31.25
CA LEU A 63 -7.15 -91.62 -29.97
C LEU A 63 -6.04 -91.03 -29.03
N THR A 64 -4.82 -91.54 -29.20
CA THR A 64 -3.66 -91.02 -28.42
C THR A 64 -3.27 -89.59 -28.81
N VAL A 65 -3.22 -89.30 -30.11
CA VAL A 65 -2.90 -87.98 -30.61
C VAL A 65 -4.08 -87.03 -30.30
N TYR A 66 -5.32 -87.50 -30.43
CA TYR A 66 -6.47 -86.76 -29.97
C TYR A 66 -6.44 -86.47 -28.49
N GLY A 67 -6.08 -87.53 -27.69
CA GLY A 67 -5.94 -87.36 -26.23
C GLY A 67 -4.87 -86.36 -25.86
N GLU A 68 -3.70 -86.45 -26.53
CA GLU A 68 -2.64 -85.41 -26.31
C GLU A 68 -3.08 -84.04 -26.80
N ILE A 69 -3.75 -83.95 -27.95
CA ILE A 69 -4.30 -82.71 -28.44
C ILE A 69 -5.34 -82.15 -27.43
N MET A 70 -6.26 -83.00 -26.99
CA MET A 70 -7.28 -82.60 -26.01
C MET A 70 -6.63 -82.17 -24.70
N LEU A 71 -5.70 -82.99 -24.17
CA LEU A 71 -5.01 -82.66 -22.93
C LEU A 71 -4.18 -81.34 -23.05
N ALA A 72 -3.50 -81.18 -24.17
CA ALA A 72 -2.75 -79.94 -24.42
C ALA A 72 -3.69 -78.74 -24.56
N CYS A 73 -4.86 -78.87 -25.23
CA CYS A 73 -5.82 -77.82 -25.36
C CYS A 73 -6.49 -77.53 -23.98
N GLU A 74 -6.79 -78.52 -23.17
CA GLU A 74 -7.33 -78.39 -21.84
C GLU A 74 -6.33 -77.61 -20.94
N LYS A 75 -5.07 -78.05 -20.94
CA LYS A 75 -4.02 -77.36 -20.20
C LYS A 75 -3.86 -75.90 -20.64
N ILE A 76 -3.96 -75.64 -21.95
CA ILE A 76 -3.91 -74.24 -22.42
C ILE A 76 -5.16 -73.47 -22.02
N SER A 77 -6.32 -74.11 -22.01
CA SER A 77 -7.53 -73.47 -21.45
C SER A 77 -7.39 -73.10 -19.98
N ASP A 78 -6.67 -73.93 -19.23
CA ASP A 78 -6.32 -73.67 -17.84
C ASP A 78 -5.11 -72.75 -17.66
N GLY A 79 -4.55 -72.26 -18.78
CA GLY A 79 -3.42 -71.30 -18.77
C GLY A 79 -2.04 -71.98 -18.84
N TYR A 80 -1.93 -73.34 -18.94
CA TYR A 80 -0.67 -74.06 -19.09
C TYR A 80 -0.25 -74.16 -20.54
N ILE A 81 0.76 -73.39 -20.95
CA ILE A 81 1.21 -73.28 -22.33
C ILE A 81 2.49 -74.11 -22.66
N ASN A 82 2.99 -74.92 -21.72
CA ASN A 82 4.29 -75.61 -21.86
C ASN A 82 4.13 -77.03 -22.46
N ASP A 83 2.94 -77.46 -22.80
CA ASP A 83 2.71 -78.80 -23.32
C ASP A 83 3.09 -78.92 -24.80
N LYS A 84 3.50 -80.14 -25.16
CA LYS A 84 3.89 -80.48 -26.50
C LYS A 84 3.22 -81.77 -26.90
N ILE A 85 2.56 -81.80 -28.07
CA ILE A 85 2.02 -83.00 -28.66
C ILE A 85 3.18 -83.77 -29.26
N THR A 86 3.50 -84.93 -28.69
CA THR A 86 4.65 -85.72 -29.10
C THR A 86 4.26 -86.96 -29.90
N SER A 87 3.03 -87.42 -29.76
CA SER A 87 2.51 -88.59 -30.49
C SER A 87 2.30 -88.27 -31.97
N ILE A 88 2.59 -89.30 -32.81
CA ILE A 88 2.43 -89.18 -34.24
C ILE A 88 1.27 -90.11 -34.66
N SER A 89 0.37 -89.58 -35.46
CA SER A 89 -0.80 -90.28 -36.05
C SER A 89 -0.47 -90.77 -37.44
N ASP A 90 -1.22 -91.83 -37.85
CA ASP A 90 -1.26 -92.28 -39.29
C ASP A 90 -2.07 -91.31 -40.18
N ASP A 91 -2.86 -90.43 -39.55
CA ASP A 91 -3.56 -89.40 -40.30
C ASP A 91 -2.67 -88.17 -40.50
N SER A 92 -2.27 -87.94 -41.75
CA SER A 92 -1.43 -86.83 -42.18
C SER A 92 -2.07 -85.48 -41.80
N LYS A 93 -3.38 -85.41 -41.76
CA LYS A 93 -4.13 -84.21 -41.43
C LYS A 93 -4.02 -83.97 -39.92
N LEU A 94 -4.13 -85.05 -39.10
CA LEU A 94 -4.00 -84.98 -37.66
C LEU A 94 -2.57 -84.58 -37.24
N ASN A 95 -1.58 -85.21 -37.92
CA ASN A 95 -0.16 -84.85 -37.69
C ASN A 95 0.11 -83.39 -38.10
N TYR A 96 -0.55 -82.93 -39.17
CA TYR A 96 -0.43 -81.52 -39.57
C TYR A 96 -1.03 -80.61 -38.50
N ILE A 97 -2.22 -80.96 -37.95
CA ILE A 97 -2.87 -80.24 -36.84
C ILE A 97 -1.99 -80.23 -35.64
N ALA A 98 -1.45 -81.39 -35.19
CA ALA A 98 -0.54 -81.54 -34.07
C ALA A 98 0.70 -80.65 -34.24
N LYS A 99 1.32 -80.70 -35.42
CA LYS A 99 2.47 -79.83 -35.73
C LYS A 99 2.10 -78.34 -35.69
N SER A 100 0.97 -78.01 -36.26
CA SER A 100 0.49 -76.63 -36.27
C SER A 100 0.18 -76.11 -34.87
N LEU A 101 -0.42 -76.94 -34.03
CA LEU A 101 -0.66 -76.66 -32.61
C LEU A 101 0.63 -76.49 -31.86
N ASN A 102 1.61 -77.42 -32.04
CA ASN A 102 2.94 -77.29 -31.39
C ASN A 102 3.63 -75.99 -31.78
N VAL A 103 3.55 -75.57 -33.03
CA VAL A 103 4.10 -74.29 -33.48
C VAL A 103 3.35 -73.11 -32.80
N MET A 104 2.02 -73.24 -32.67
CA MET A 104 1.22 -72.27 -31.96
C MET A 104 1.58 -72.19 -30.46
N PHE A 105 1.66 -73.34 -29.80
CA PHE A 105 2.04 -73.44 -28.38
C PHE A 105 3.42 -72.91 -28.15
N GLU A 106 4.40 -73.25 -28.99
CA GLU A 106 5.76 -72.74 -28.88
C GLU A 106 5.81 -71.22 -29.02
N LYS A 107 5.09 -70.68 -30.01
CA LYS A 107 4.98 -69.22 -30.14
C LYS A 107 4.30 -68.55 -28.97
N LEU A 108 3.20 -69.14 -28.45
CA LEU A 108 2.52 -68.64 -27.27
C LEU A 108 3.40 -68.71 -26.06
N ASN A 109 4.06 -69.88 -25.84
CA ASN A 109 4.93 -70.10 -24.69
C ASN A 109 6.11 -69.11 -24.68
N VAL A 110 6.80 -68.96 -25.79
CA VAL A 110 7.89 -68.02 -25.91
C VAL A 110 7.43 -66.61 -25.65
N SER A 111 6.36 -66.17 -26.33
CA SER A 111 5.86 -64.83 -26.21
C SER A 111 5.30 -64.48 -24.83
N ILE A 112 4.58 -65.42 -24.19
CA ILE A 112 4.02 -65.18 -22.85
C ILE A 112 5.14 -65.18 -21.78
N ASN A 113 6.10 -66.17 -21.86
CA ASN A 113 7.23 -66.18 -20.93
C ASN A 113 8.12 -64.93 -21.05
N GLU A 114 8.40 -64.51 -22.27
CA GLU A 114 9.11 -63.25 -22.51
C GLU A 114 8.35 -62.08 -21.97
N THR A 115 7.03 -62.02 -22.17
CA THR A 115 6.16 -60.99 -21.65
C THR A 115 6.17 -60.97 -20.11
N LEU A 116 6.08 -62.16 -19.50
CA LEU A 116 6.11 -62.30 -18.05
C LEU A 116 7.47 -61.80 -17.47
N ASN A 117 8.57 -62.17 -18.13
CA ASN A 117 9.90 -61.73 -17.73
C ASN A 117 10.01 -60.19 -17.83
N ILE A 118 9.51 -59.60 -18.90
CA ILE A 118 9.50 -58.14 -19.07
C ILE A 118 8.57 -57.47 -18.04
N LEU A 119 7.44 -58.06 -17.71
CA LEU A 119 6.55 -57.58 -16.68
C LEU A 119 7.16 -57.67 -15.25
N ASP A 120 7.96 -58.73 -15.02
CA ASP A 120 8.74 -58.84 -13.76
C ASP A 120 9.83 -57.74 -13.69
N GLU A 121 10.51 -57.43 -14.81
CA GLU A 121 11.40 -56.29 -14.88
C GLU A 121 10.67 -54.98 -14.55
N TYR A 122 9.49 -54.78 -15.12
CA TYR A 122 8.67 -53.57 -14.89
C TYR A 122 8.20 -53.48 -13.43
N LYS A 123 7.93 -54.60 -12.77
CA LYS A 123 7.64 -54.65 -11.34
C LYS A 123 8.82 -54.18 -10.49
N GLU A 124 10.03 -54.49 -10.91
CA GLU A 124 11.26 -53.98 -10.29
C GLU A 124 11.66 -52.58 -10.80
N GLN A 125 10.70 -51.86 -11.43
CA GLN A 125 10.88 -50.50 -11.96
C GLN A 125 11.93 -50.40 -13.09
N ASN A 126 12.25 -51.50 -13.77
CA ASN A 126 13.13 -51.52 -14.93
C ASN A 126 12.32 -51.54 -16.23
N PHE A 127 12.22 -50.39 -16.88
CA PHE A 127 11.50 -50.20 -18.14
C PHE A 127 12.43 -50.05 -19.35
N LEU A 128 13.63 -50.63 -19.29
CA LEU A 128 14.60 -50.56 -20.40
C LEU A 128 14.19 -51.42 -21.59
N ASN A 129 13.63 -52.62 -21.33
CA ASN A 129 13.36 -53.62 -22.32
C ASN A 129 11.93 -53.53 -22.82
N LYS A 130 11.72 -53.94 -24.07
CA LYS A 130 10.42 -54.05 -24.75
C LYS A 130 10.10 -55.48 -25.09
N VAL A 131 8.84 -55.83 -25.09
CA VAL A 131 8.36 -57.13 -25.55
C VAL A 131 8.54 -57.24 -27.07
N ASP A 132 9.00 -58.38 -27.56
CA ASP A 132 9.12 -58.61 -29.00
C ASP A 132 7.69 -58.80 -29.63
N THR A 133 7.28 -57.88 -30.45
CA THR A 133 6.00 -57.90 -31.14
C THR A 133 6.08 -58.66 -32.51
N SER A 134 7.28 -59.07 -32.93
CA SER A 134 7.50 -59.73 -34.24
C SER A 134 7.04 -61.19 -34.27
N VAL A 135 6.87 -61.80 -33.11
CA VAL A 135 6.42 -63.21 -32.95
C VAL A 135 5.08 -63.45 -33.63
N PHE A 136 4.19 -62.42 -33.63
CA PHE A 136 2.89 -62.47 -34.26
C PHE A 136 2.81 -61.43 -35.39
N THR A 137 2.31 -61.86 -36.55
CA THR A 137 2.16 -60.99 -37.72
C THR A 137 0.98 -60.03 -37.60
N GLY A 138 0.00 -60.30 -36.71
CA GLY A 138 -1.17 -59.48 -36.46
C GLY A 138 -2.12 -60.14 -35.45
N GLY A 139 -3.28 -59.52 -35.25
CA GLY A 139 -4.31 -59.99 -34.36
C GLY A 139 -4.18 -59.52 -32.90
N ALA A 140 -5.01 -60.06 -32.02
CA ALA A 140 -5.16 -59.58 -30.65
C ALA A 140 -3.90 -59.78 -29.79
N LEU A 141 -3.14 -60.83 -30.01
CA LEU A 141 -1.87 -61.07 -29.29
C LEU A 141 -0.83 -60.00 -29.65
N LYS A 142 -0.67 -59.72 -30.95
CA LYS A 142 0.23 -58.63 -31.35
C LYS A 142 -0.19 -57.29 -30.75
N GLN A 143 -1.49 -56.97 -30.76
CA GLN A 143 -2.02 -55.74 -30.18
C GLN A 143 -1.76 -55.71 -28.64
N LEU A 144 -1.84 -56.87 -27.96
CA LEU A 144 -1.52 -56.98 -26.54
C LEU A 144 -0.06 -56.58 -26.28
N LEU A 145 0.87 -57.19 -27.06
CA LEU A 145 2.30 -56.93 -26.92
C LEU A 145 2.63 -55.48 -27.28
N GLU A 146 2.03 -54.93 -28.30
CA GLU A 146 2.12 -53.49 -28.67
C GLU A 146 1.57 -52.61 -27.56
N GLY A 147 0.46 -53.01 -26.91
CA GLY A 147 -0.14 -52.33 -25.77
C GLY A 147 0.83 -52.28 -24.56
N ILE A 148 1.53 -53.36 -24.26
CA ILE A 148 2.55 -53.42 -23.20
C ILE A 148 3.71 -52.47 -23.53
N ASN A 149 4.19 -52.47 -24.78
CA ASN A 149 5.23 -51.56 -25.23
C ASN A 149 4.78 -50.09 -25.15
N SER A 150 3.53 -49.78 -25.49
CA SER A 150 2.94 -48.48 -25.36
C SER A 150 2.84 -48.05 -23.88
N LEU A 151 2.53 -49.00 -22.97
CA LEU A 151 2.54 -48.73 -21.52
C LEU A 151 3.94 -48.35 -21.05
N GLN A 152 4.95 -49.14 -21.48
CA GLN A 152 6.37 -48.84 -21.14
C GLN A 152 6.78 -47.45 -21.63
N GLU A 153 6.43 -47.08 -22.88
CA GLU A 153 6.71 -45.77 -23.43
C GLU A 153 6.05 -44.65 -22.62
N ARG A 154 4.78 -44.85 -22.23
CA ARG A 154 4.07 -43.89 -21.39
C ARG A 154 4.73 -43.72 -19.99
N ILE A 155 5.14 -44.85 -19.39
CA ILE A 155 5.85 -44.79 -18.09
C ILE A 155 7.19 -44.06 -18.24
N THR A 156 7.95 -44.35 -19.32
CA THR A 156 9.18 -43.62 -19.62
C THR A 156 8.99 -42.12 -19.76
N VAL A 157 7.97 -41.71 -20.51
CA VAL A 157 7.62 -40.28 -20.70
C VAL A 157 7.19 -39.67 -19.35
N GLN A 158 6.38 -40.39 -18.59
CA GLN A 158 5.91 -39.95 -17.29
C GLN A 158 7.07 -39.79 -16.28
N ALA A 159 7.99 -40.76 -16.21
CA ALA A 159 9.16 -40.67 -15.36
C ALA A 159 10.05 -39.47 -15.75
N THR A 160 10.31 -39.31 -17.06
CA THR A 160 11.05 -38.14 -17.55
C THR A 160 10.40 -36.82 -17.13
N GLN A 161 9.08 -36.72 -17.28
CA GLN A 161 8.35 -35.51 -16.90
C GLN A 161 8.35 -35.28 -15.40
N SER A 162 8.18 -36.34 -14.60
CA SER A 162 8.23 -36.26 -13.15
C SER A 162 9.60 -35.80 -12.66
N TYR A 163 10.67 -36.31 -13.24
CA TYR A 163 12.04 -35.86 -12.93
C TYR A 163 12.22 -34.37 -13.20
N LYS A 164 11.84 -33.93 -14.42
CA LYS A 164 11.91 -32.52 -14.81
C LYS A 164 11.09 -31.62 -13.87
N ASN A 165 9.87 -32.04 -13.54
CA ASN A 165 9.01 -31.30 -12.63
C ASN A 165 9.62 -31.24 -11.23
N GLY A 166 10.25 -32.34 -10.77
CA GLY A 166 10.95 -32.36 -9.50
C GLY A 166 12.09 -31.34 -9.45
N ILE A 167 12.95 -31.30 -10.47
CA ILE A 167 14.05 -30.33 -10.58
C ILE A 167 13.52 -28.88 -10.63
N VAL A 168 12.45 -28.63 -11.39
CA VAL A 168 11.83 -27.31 -11.44
C VAL A 168 11.29 -26.91 -10.05
N LEU A 169 10.58 -27.82 -9.39
CA LEU A 169 10.01 -27.56 -8.06
C LEU A 169 11.10 -27.33 -7.01
N GLU A 170 12.20 -28.07 -7.06
CA GLU A 170 13.39 -27.86 -6.20
C GLU A 170 13.92 -26.45 -6.38
N ASN A 171 14.13 -26.01 -7.62
CA ASN A 171 14.64 -24.69 -7.95
C ASN A 171 13.70 -23.57 -7.50
N GLU A 172 12.40 -23.72 -7.77
CA GLU A 172 11.37 -22.76 -7.36
C GLU A 172 11.26 -22.67 -5.83
N SER A 173 11.41 -23.79 -5.13
CA SER A 173 11.39 -23.82 -3.67
C SER A 173 12.61 -23.10 -3.06
N GLN A 174 13.78 -23.25 -3.68
CA GLN A 174 14.98 -22.50 -3.27
C GLN A 174 14.81 -21.00 -3.48
N ILE A 175 14.27 -20.58 -4.64
CA ILE A 175 13.99 -19.19 -4.93
C ILE A 175 12.95 -18.63 -3.92
N LEU A 176 11.93 -19.42 -3.60
CA LEU A 176 10.89 -19.02 -2.65
C LEU A 176 11.48 -18.84 -1.24
N THR A 177 12.39 -19.72 -0.82
CA THR A 177 13.12 -19.59 0.45
C THR A 177 13.91 -18.27 0.50
N GLN A 178 14.67 -17.95 -0.55
CA GLN A 178 15.41 -16.69 -0.63
C GLN A 178 14.49 -15.46 -0.60
N LYS A 179 13.34 -15.54 -1.28
CA LYS A 179 12.35 -14.43 -1.28
C LYS A 179 11.70 -14.25 0.08
N ALA A 180 11.41 -15.34 0.78
CA ALA A 180 10.87 -15.29 2.14
C ALA A 180 11.89 -14.68 3.12
N GLU A 181 13.15 -15.03 3.02
CA GLU A 181 14.23 -14.43 3.83
C GLU A 181 14.39 -12.94 3.56
N ALA A 182 14.36 -12.54 2.29
CA ALA A 182 14.40 -11.12 1.91
C ALA A 182 13.19 -10.34 2.43
N LEU A 183 11.99 -10.93 2.38
CA LEU A 183 10.77 -10.31 2.94
C LEU A 183 10.86 -10.16 4.46
N SER A 184 11.37 -11.17 5.17
CA SER A 184 11.58 -11.11 6.63
C SER A 184 12.55 -9.99 7.01
N LEU A 185 13.67 -9.86 6.28
CA LEU A 185 14.64 -8.80 6.49
C LEU A 185 14.04 -7.42 6.22
N SER A 186 13.33 -7.27 5.09
CA SER A 186 12.65 -6.01 4.75
C SER A 186 11.60 -5.62 5.78
N SER A 187 10.86 -6.59 6.33
CA SER A 187 9.89 -6.34 7.40
C SER A 187 10.59 -5.84 8.67
N GLN A 188 11.76 -6.37 8.98
CA GLN A 188 12.55 -5.92 10.13
C GLN A 188 13.08 -4.49 9.94
N GLU A 189 13.56 -4.15 8.74
CA GLU A 189 13.97 -2.79 8.40
C GLU A 189 12.78 -1.80 8.46
N GLN A 190 11.61 -2.23 7.98
CA GLN A 190 10.38 -1.44 8.07
C GLN A 190 9.95 -1.22 9.51
N SER A 191 10.09 -2.21 10.41
CA SER A 191 9.78 -2.06 11.83
C SER A 191 10.61 -0.95 12.48
N VAL A 192 11.91 -0.90 12.18
CA VAL A 192 12.79 0.17 12.66
C VAL A 192 12.35 1.54 12.14
N ALA A 193 12.02 1.64 10.84
CA ALA A 193 11.54 2.89 10.25
C ALA A 193 10.20 3.35 10.84
N ILE A 194 9.33 2.41 11.23
CA ILE A 194 8.06 2.69 11.92
C ILE A 194 8.33 3.24 13.32
N GLU A 195 9.25 2.64 14.09
CA GLU A 195 9.64 3.16 15.41
C GLU A 195 10.17 4.59 15.34
N GLU A 196 11.06 4.88 14.37
CA GLU A 196 11.56 6.23 14.12
C GLU A 196 10.42 7.21 13.73
N THR A 197 9.51 6.76 12.87
CA THR A 197 8.36 7.58 12.47
C THR A 197 7.41 7.84 13.64
N ALA A 198 7.15 6.85 14.47
CA ALA A 198 6.33 6.98 15.66
C ALA A 198 6.94 7.98 16.66
N ALA A 199 8.27 7.93 16.87
CA ALA A 199 8.98 8.89 17.71
C ALA A 199 8.85 10.32 17.16
N ALA A 200 9.00 10.52 15.85
CA ALA A 200 8.82 11.82 15.20
C ALA A 200 7.38 12.36 15.36
N VAL A 201 6.37 11.48 15.25
CA VAL A 201 4.96 11.87 15.46
C VAL A 201 4.68 12.29 16.90
N VAL A 202 5.28 11.62 17.89
CA VAL A 202 5.21 12.03 19.31
C VAL A 202 5.83 13.42 19.50
N GLU A 203 6.98 13.70 18.88
CA GLU A 203 7.62 15.01 18.93
C GLU A 203 6.73 16.10 18.30
N ILE A 204 6.18 15.83 17.09
CA ILE A 204 5.25 16.76 16.42
C ILE A 204 4.01 17.01 17.28
N SER A 205 3.46 15.97 17.92
CA SER A 205 2.33 16.10 18.84
C SER A 205 2.63 17.05 19.99
N SER A 206 3.84 16.95 20.56
CA SER A 206 4.31 17.88 21.61
C SER A 206 4.42 19.32 21.10
N ILE A 207 4.95 19.53 19.90
CA ILE A 207 5.05 20.86 19.27
C ILE A 207 3.65 21.46 19.06
N VAL A 208 2.70 20.68 18.55
CA VAL A 208 1.33 21.17 18.32
C VAL A 208 0.65 21.54 19.64
N ARG A 209 0.84 20.73 20.69
CA ARG A 209 0.32 21.07 22.02
C ARG A 209 0.90 22.37 22.54
N ASN A 210 2.21 22.60 22.41
CA ASN A 210 2.86 23.85 22.78
C ASN A 210 2.35 25.04 21.94
N ASN A 211 2.04 24.81 20.65
CA ASN A 211 1.41 25.84 19.81
C ASN A 211 0.03 26.23 20.33
N VAL A 212 -0.81 25.26 20.71
CA VAL A 212 -2.14 25.54 21.30
C VAL A 212 -2.01 26.39 22.58
N GLU A 213 -1.05 26.05 23.46
CA GLU A 213 -0.79 26.83 24.68
C GLU A 213 -0.33 28.25 24.35
N SER A 214 0.60 28.40 23.40
CA SER A 214 1.10 29.69 22.93
C SER A 214 0.00 30.56 22.33
N VAL A 215 -0.90 29.98 21.54
CA VAL A 215 -2.06 30.64 20.97
C VAL A 215 -3.01 31.16 22.07
N ASN A 216 -3.28 30.35 23.09
CA ASN A 216 -4.10 30.74 24.21
C ASN A 216 -3.48 31.96 24.97
N MET A 217 -2.15 31.97 25.17
CA MET A 217 -1.46 33.11 25.75
C MET A 217 -1.53 34.34 24.84
N MET A 218 -1.33 34.18 23.53
CA MET A 218 -1.44 35.30 22.57
C MET A 218 -2.84 35.90 22.57
N GLN A 219 -3.90 35.10 22.68
CA GLN A 219 -5.26 35.54 22.75
C GLN A 219 -5.51 36.41 24.01
N GLN A 220 -5.01 35.95 25.17
CA GLN A 220 -5.10 36.74 26.42
C GLN A 220 -4.36 38.08 26.31
N ILE A 221 -3.15 38.08 25.74
CA ILE A 221 -2.36 39.29 25.53
C ILE A 221 -3.10 40.21 24.52
N GLY A 222 -3.64 39.66 23.40
CA GLY A 222 -4.40 40.43 22.43
C GLY A 222 -5.58 41.18 23.05
N MET A 223 -6.39 40.49 23.85
CA MET A 223 -7.50 41.10 24.58
C MET A 223 -7.03 42.19 25.54
N LYS A 224 -5.92 41.99 26.23
CA LYS A 224 -5.35 43.01 27.13
C LYS A 224 -4.89 44.25 26.37
N VAL A 225 -4.15 44.07 25.27
CA VAL A 225 -3.67 45.17 24.43
C VAL A 225 -4.84 45.93 23.82
N GLN A 226 -5.90 45.23 23.37
CA GLN A 226 -7.15 45.85 22.89
C GLN A 226 -7.79 46.76 23.93
N ASN A 227 -7.90 46.26 25.17
CA ASN A 227 -8.47 47.04 26.29
C ASN A 227 -7.65 48.28 26.60
N GLU A 228 -6.31 48.16 26.67
CA GLU A 228 -5.41 49.28 26.91
C GLU A 228 -5.44 50.31 25.76
N SER A 229 -5.55 49.83 24.50
CA SER A 229 -5.69 50.72 23.36
C SER A 229 -7.02 51.48 23.36
N GLN A 230 -8.09 50.84 23.81
CA GLN A 230 -9.40 51.48 23.97
C GLN A 230 -9.35 52.59 25.05
N LYS A 231 -8.64 52.32 26.18
CA LYS A 231 -8.43 53.35 27.20
C LYS A 231 -7.57 54.51 26.67
N GLY A 232 -6.53 54.20 25.90
CA GLY A 232 -5.68 55.20 25.26
C GLY A 232 -6.48 56.10 24.30
N SER A 233 -7.36 55.52 23.52
CA SER A 233 -8.29 56.26 22.62
C SER A 233 -9.20 57.20 23.42
N SER A 234 -9.79 56.72 24.52
CA SER A 234 -10.62 57.57 25.40
C SER A 234 -9.83 58.74 25.97
N LEU A 235 -8.63 58.45 26.50
CA LEU A 235 -7.75 59.48 27.09
C LEU A 235 -7.33 60.52 26.05
N SER A 236 -7.07 60.11 24.82
CA SER A 236 -6.77 61.01 23.70
C SER A 236 -7.97 61.96 23.40
N LYS A 237 -9.18 61.42 23.41
CA LYS A 237 -10.42 62.20 23.20
C LYS A 237 -10.64 63.22 24.34
N ASP A 238 -10.39 62.78 25.58
CA ASP A 238 -10.47 63.67 26.78
C ASP A 238 -9.39 64.77 26.71
N THR A 239 -8.20 64.44 26.25
CA THR A 239 -7.09 65.41 26.05
C THR A 239 -7.45 66.42 24.99
N HIS A 240 -8.04 65.96 23.84
CA HIS A 240 -8.50 66.82 22.77
C HIS A 240 -9.54 67.82 23.31
N LYS A 241 -10.52 67.34 24.09
CA LYS A 241 -11.56 68.17 24.70
C LYS A 241 -10.95 69.21 25.67
N ALA A 242 -10.00 68.77 26.54
CA ALA A 242 -9.32 69.70 27.46
C ALA A 242 -8.55 70.77 26.71
N MET A 243 -7.87 70.47 25.63
CA MET A 243 -7.21 71.45 24.77
C MET A 243 -8.19 72.40 24.08
N ASP A 244 -9.39 71.96 23.71
CA ASP A 244 -10.44 72.77 23.14
C ASP A 244 -11.02 73.75 24.17
N ASP A 245 -11.22 73.28 25.40
CA ASP A 245 -11.66 74.09 26.52
C ASP A 245 -10.62 75.20 26.85
N ILE A 246 -9.29 74.82 26.92
CA ILE A 246 -8.20 75.80 27.11
C ILE A 246 -8.14 76.79 25.96
N TYR A 247 -8.28 76.36 24.73
CA TYR A 247 -8.29 77.23 23.54
C TYR A 247 -9.43 78.26 23.66
N SER A 248 -10.66 77.84 24.00
CA SER A 248 -11.82 78.71 24.20
C SER A 248 -11.58 79.70 25.31
N ALA A 249 -11.05 79.27 26.48
CA ALA A 249 -10.72 80.18 27.61
C ALA A 249 -9.65 81.21 27.21
N THR A 250 -8.65 80.76 26.37
CA THR A 250 -7.60 81.68 25.89
C THR A 250 -8.18 82.77 24.94
N VAL A 251 -9.16 82.43 24.09
CA VAL A 251 -9.85 83.35 23.20
C VAL A 251 -10.65 84.39 24.02
N GLU A 252 -11.34 83.97 25.10
CA GLU A 252 -12.04 84.85 25.99
C GLU A 252 -11.07 85.75 26.73
N ALA A 253 -9.95 85.23 27.26
CA ALA A 253 -8.94 86.04 27.87
C ALA A 253 -8.28 87.05 26.94
N TYR A 254 -7.99 86.67 25.70
CA TYR A 254 -7.51 87.57 24.65
C TYR A 254 -8.49 88.68 24.39
N THR A 255 -9.76 88.39 24.30
CA THR A 255 -10.84 89.42 24.14
C THR A 255 -10.92 90.40 25.29
N SER A 256 -10.74 89.85 26.57
CA SER A 256 -10.72 90.67 27.76
C SER A 256 -9.53 91.63 27.83
N VAL A 257 -8.33 91.11 27.46
CA VAL A 257 -7.10 91.92 27.39
C VAL A 257 -7.25 93.04 26.35
N ASN A 258 -7.82 92.75 25.20
CA ASN A 258 -8.09 93.76 24.18
C ASN A 258 -9.03 94.86 24.69
N GLN A 259 -10.06 94.53 25.52
CA GLN A 259 -10.90 95.50 26.16
C GLN A 259 -10.11 96.36 27.16
N ILE A 260 -9.17 95.74 27.96
CA ILE A 260 -8.29 96.50 28.86
C ILE A 260 -7.44 97.51 28.09
N SER A 261 -6.87 97.06 26.92
CA SER A 261 -6.07 97.94 26.04
C SER A 261 -6.89 99.15 25.54
N GLN A 262 -8.16 98.90 25.17
CA GLN A 262 -9.07 99.96 24.73
C GLN A 262 -9.39 100.88 25.88
N ILE A 263 -9.68 100.43 27.12
CA ILE A 263 -9.87 101.21 28.29
C ILE A 263 -8.66 102.07 28.61
N ALA A 264 -7.46 101.52 28.58
CA ALA A 264 -6.23 102.22 28.76
C ALA A 264 -6.01 103.32 27.74
N PHE A 265 -6.33 103.06 26.46
CA PHE A 265 -6.32 104.06 25.42
C PHE A 265 -7.36 105.21 25.69
N GLN A 266 -8.56 104.89 26.06
CA GLN A 266 -9.61 105.88 26.40
C GLN A 266 -9.18 106.73 27.64
N THR A 267 -8.54 106.04 28.68
CA THR A 267 -8.07 106.74 29.85
C THR A 267 -6.93 107.68 29.48
N ASN A 268 -6.00 107.24 28.58
CA ASN A 268 -4.94 108.08 28.06
C ASN A 268 -5.49 109.32 27.38
N ILE A 269 -6.57 109.24 26.56
CA ILE A 269 -7.25 110.38 25.90
C ILE A 269 -7.97 111.27 26.94
N LEU A 270 -8.66 110.67 27.95
CA LEU A 270 -9.32 111.36 29.00
C LEU A 270 -8.31 112.15 29.88
N SER A 271 -7.18 111.51 30.23
CA SER A 271 -6.09 112.18 31.01
C SER A 271 -5.43 113.29 30.20
N LEU A 272 -5.24 113.13 28.84
CA LEU A 272 -4.70 114.13 28.00
C LEU A 272 -5.67 115.37 27.95
N ASN A 273 -6.96 115.14 27.77
CA ASN A 273 -7.95 116.21 27.82
C ASN A 273 -7.96 116.94 29.21
N ALA A 274 -7.91 116.17 30.34
CA ALA A 274 -7.82 116.73 31.63
C ALA A 274 -6.53 117.57 31.90
N ALA A 275 -5.40 117.13 31.37
CA ALA A 275 -4.12 117.83 31.41
C ALA A 275 -4.14 119.10 30.63
N VAL A 276 -4.82 119.14 29.46
CA VAL A 276 -5.03 120.32 28.63
C VAL A 276 -5.92 121.34 29.38
N GLU A 277 -7.05 120.88 29.96
CA GLU A 277 -7.94 121.74 30.72
C GLU A 277 -7.30 122.27 31.99
N ALA A 278 -6.49 121.51 32.72
CA ALA A 278 -5.74 121.95 33.86
C ALA A 278 -4.68 122.96 33.47
N ALA A 279 -4.04 122.83 32.32
CA ALA A 279 -3.10 123.81 31.76
C ALA A 279 -3.77 125.17 31.43
N THR A 280 -5.00 125.10 30.93
CA THR A 280 -5.88 126.27 30.54
C THR A 280 -6.32 127.02 31.77
N ALA A 281 -6.49 126.34 33.01
CA ALA A 281 -6.87 126.98 34.27
C ALA A 281 -5.67 127.65 35.01
N GLY A 282 -4.48 127.68 34.45
CA GLY A 282 -3.31 128.37 34.97
C GLY A 282 -2.81 127.87 36.33
N GLU A 283 -2.47 128.82 37.22
CA GLU A 283 -1.98 128.49 38.58
C GLU A 283 -3.00 127.66 39.43
N ALA A 284 -4.32 127.90 39.26
CA ALA A 284 -5.35 127.12 39.96
C ALA A 284 -5.44 125.63 39.53
N GLY A 285 -5.00 125.30 38.31
CA GLY A 285 -5.03 123.93 37.80
C GLY A 285 -3.79 123.11 37.99
N ARG A 286 -2.72 123.66 38.60
CA ARG A 286 -1.37 123.01 38.68
C ARG A 286 -1.35 121.65 39.37
N GLY A 287 -2.15 121.48 40.50
CA GLY A 287 -2.32 120.18 41.16
C GLY A 287 -3.05 119.14 40.29
N PHE A 288 -4.09 119.61 39.56
CA PHE A 288 -4.82 118.73 38.62
C PHE A 288 -4.00 118.32 37.40
N ALA A 289 -3.07 119.20 36.90
CA ALA A 289 -2.18 118.87 35.83
C ALA A 289 -1.21 117.76 36.16
N VAL A 290 -0.70 117.76 37.43
CA VAL A 290 0.24 116.66 37.92
C VAL A 290 -0.53 115.33 38.00
N VAL A 291 -1.78 115.35 38.54
CA VAL A 291 -2.61 114.14 38.65
C VAL A 291 -3.01 113.62 37.23
N ALA A 292 -3.38 114.56 36.34
CA ALA A 292 -3.74 114.18 34.98
C ALA A 292 -2.49 113.54 34.22
N GLN A 293 -1.32 114.11 34.43
CA GLN A 293 -0.05 113.52 33.85
C GLN A 293 0.25 112.14 34.47
N GLU A 294 0.03 111.92 35.80
CA GLU A 294 0.27 110.65 36.44
C GLU A 294 -0.76 109.59 35.98
N VAL A 295 -2.07 109.94 35.81
CA VAL A 295 -3.08 109.11 35.24
C VAL A 295 -2.73 108.75 33.79
N ARG A 296 -2.17 109.68 33.02
CA ARG A 296 -1.69 109.45 31.68
C ARG A 296 -0.58 108.50 31.61
N ASN A 297 0.43 108.61 32.51
CA ASN A 297 1.55 107.67 32.58
C ASN A 297 1.09 106.25 32.96
N LEU A 298 0.11 106.15 33.90
CA LEU A 298 -0.46 104.88 34.32
C LEU A 298 -1.28 104.22 33.17
N ALA A 299 -2.04 105.10 32.44
CA ALA A 299 -2.77 104.59 31.26
C ALA A 299 -1.84 104.02 30.14
N ASN A 300 -0.74 104.78 29.86
CA ASN A 300 0.26 104.30 28.89
C ASN A 300 0.95 102.98 29.35
N LYS A 301 1.27 102.89 30.65
CA LYS A 301 1.90 101.63 31.23
C LYS A 301 0.89 100.50 31.23
N SER A 302 -0.44 100.80 31.45
CA SER A 302 -1.51 99.76 31.35
C SER A 302 -1.68 99.28 29.90
N ALA A 303 -1.61 100.17 28.90
CA ALA A 303 -1.65 99.80 27.50
C ALA A 303 -0.43 98.96 27.09
N GLU A 304 0.79 99.26 27.60
CA GLU A 304 1.98 98.51 27.34
C GLU A 304 1.87 97.09 27.89
N VAL A 305 1.46 96.95 29.16
CA VAL A 305 1.28 95.65 29.82
C VAL A 305 0.15 94.87 29.11
N ALA A 306 -0.95 95.52 28.74
CA ALA A 306 -2.03 94.87 28.00
C ALA A 306 -1.50 94.26 26.67
N LYS A 307 -0.68 95.01 25.94
CA LYS A 307 -0.06 94.59 24.68
C LYS A 307 0.91 93.38 24.88
N ASP A 308 1.67 93.41 25.99
CA ASP A 308 2.52 92.27 26.30
C ASP A 308 1.69 91.01 26.61
N ILE A 309 0.63 91.15 27.40
CA ILE A 309 -0.30 90.05 27.68
C ILE A 309 -1.00 89.55 26.42
N GLU A 310 -1.41 90.45 25.49
CA GLU A 310 -1.98 90.14 24.17
C GLU A 310 -0.97 89.21 23.37
N GLY A 311 0.30 89.57 23.36
CA GLY A 311 1.35 88.78 22.73
C GLY A 311 1.45 87.40 23.37
N LEU A 312 1.44 87.32 24.70
CA LEU A 312 1.49 86.03 25.43
C LEU A 312 0.24 85.17 25.12
N MET A 313 -0.96 85.79 25.04
CA MET A 313 -2.21 85.10 24.69
C MET A 313 -2.16 84.55 23.28
N GLY A 314 -1.59 85.31 22.31
CA GLY A 314 -1.38 84.82 20.96
C GLY A 314 -0.47 83.56 20.89
N ILE A 315 0.62 83.57 21.68
CA ILE A 315 1.50 82.42 21.77
C ILE A 315 0.76 81.22 22.43
N LEU A 316 -0.04 81.51 23.45
CA LEU A 316 -0.80 80.45 24.16
C LEU A 316 -1.86 79.83 23.24
N GLN A 317 -2.56 80.62 22.43
CA GLN A 317 -3.51 80.12 21.39
C GLN A 317 -2.81 79.21 20.39
N GLU A 318 -1.66 79.62 19.87
CA GLU A 318 -0.86 78.78 18.95
C GLU A 318 -0.46 77.44 19.57
N LYS A 319 0.07 77.49 20.81
CA LYS A 319 0.46 76.29 21.52
C LYS A 319 -0.71 75.36 21.85
N THR A 320 -1.84 75.94 22.24
CA THR A 320 -3.05 75.15 22.53
C THR A 320 -3.64 74.49 21.27
N LYS A 321 -3.65 75.25 20.16
CA LYS A 321 -4.04 74.72 18.84
C LYS A 321 -3.14 73.57 18.43
N TYR A 322 -1.83 73.73 18.58
CA TYR A 322 -0.84 72.66 18.32
C TYR A 322 -1.10 71.43 19.22
N GLY A 323 -1.38 71.65 20.50
CA GLY A 323 -1.76 70.56 21.42
C GLY A 323 -3.02 69.80 21.00
N LYS A 324 -4.03 70.55 20.51
CA LYS A 324 -5.26 69.97 19.97
C LYS A 324 -4.98 69.11 18.73
N ASP A 325 -4.15 69.60 17.80
CA ASP A 325 -3.78 68.86 16.58
C ASP A 325 -3.04 67.56 16.94
N ILE A 326 -2.10 67.59 17.91
CA ILE A 326 -1.43 66.40 18.42
C ILE A 326 -2.45 65.42 18.99
N ALA A 327 -3.39 65.85 19.85
CA ALA A 327 -4.39 64.99 20.44
C ALA A 327 -5.29 64.35 19.37
N SER A 328 -5.62 65.10 18.31
CA SER A 328 -6.36 64.54 17.15
C SER A 328 -5.59 63.45 16.44
N LEU A 329 -4.27 63.64 16.17
CA LEU A 329 -3.42 62.64 15.56
C LEU A 329 -3.27 61.39 16.45
N MET A 330 -3.17 61.57 17.78
CA MET A 330 -3.18 60.44 18.72
C MET A 330 -4.49 59.66 18.66
N SER A 331 -5.65 60.30 18.56
CA SER A 331 -6.94 59.60 18.41
C SER A 331 -6.98 58.73 17.17
N VAL A 332 -6.53 59.26 16.03
CA VAL A 332 -6.46 58.51 14.77
C VAL A 332 -5.48 57.33 14.88
N GLY A 333 -4.32 57.55 15.55
CA GLY A 333 -3.32 56.50 15.81
C GLY A 333 -3.89 55.34 16.65
N TYR A 334 -4.66 55.66 17.69
CA TYR A 334 -5.31 54.60 18.52
C TYR A 334 -6.44 53.90 17.75
N GLU A 335 -7.19 54.56 16.91
CA GLU A 335 -8.20 53.90 16.07
C GLU A 335 -7.57 52.90 15.06
N THR A 336 -6.46 53.30 14.44
CA THR A 336 -5.68 52.42 13.61
C THR A 336 -5.13 51.23 14.40
N LEU A 337 -4.56 51.48 15.59
CA LEU A 337 -4.02 50.43 16.47
C LEU A 337 -5.11 49.43 16.87
N ILE A 338 -6.29 49.88 17.22
CA ILE A 338 -7.44 49.01 17.57
C ILE A 338 -7.82 48.14 16.38
N THR A 339 -7.83 48.71 15.17
CA THR A 339 -8.11 47.97 13.94
C THR A 339 -7.10 46.88 13.69
N ASP A 340 -5.80 47.17 13.86
CA ASP A 340 -4.72 46.19 13.64
C ASP A 340 -4.70 45.10 14.72
N ILE A 341 -5.03 45.45 15.96
CA ILE A 341 -5.19 44.49 17.05
C ILE A 341 -6.34 43.51 16.75
N ASN A 342 -7.49 44.02 16.29
CA ASN A 342 -8.63 43.18 15.93
C ASN A 342 -8.23 42.16 14.84
N LYS A 343 -7.56 42.60 13.78
CA LYS A 343 -7.01 41.70 12.76
C LYS A 343 -6.05 40.66 13.34
N THR A 344 -5.20 41.07 14.27
CA THR A 344 -4.26 40.17 14.93
C THR A 344 -5.00 39.11 15.73
N VAL A 345 -6.04 39.47 16.47
CA VAL A 345 -6.87 38.52 17.23
C VAL A 345 -7.60 37.56 16.30
N GLU A 346 -8.11 38.00 15.13
CA GLU A 346 -8.69 37.12 14.12
C GLU A 346 -7.66 36.11 13.55
N LEU A 347 -6.41 36.55 13.31
CA LEU A 347 -5.34 35.66 12.88
C LEU A 347 -4.99 34.63 13.96
N ILE A 348 -4.95 35.03 15.21
CA ILE A 348 -4.70 34.15 16.36
C ILE A 348 -5.80 33.07 16.44
N ASP A 349 -7.06 33.42 16.23
CA ASP A 349 -8.19 32.49 16.23
C ASP A 349 -8.08 31.49 15.08
N SER A 350 -7.66 31.96 13.89
CA SER A 350 -7.37 31.08 12.75
C SER A 350 -6.24 30.08 13.05
N VAL A 351 -5.16 30.53 13.70
CA VAL A 351 -4.05 29.65 14.11
C VAL A 351 -4.53 28.64 15.17
N SER A 352 -5.42 29.06 16.09
CA SER A 352 -6.03 28.17 17.08
C SER A 352 -6.79 27.03 16.42
N THR A 353 -7.65 27.37 15.47
CA THR A 353 -8.44 26.40 14.70
C THR A 353 -7.53 25.43 13.96
N SER A 354 -6.53 25.95 13.24
CA SER A 354 -5.57 25.13 12.50
C SER A 354 -4.77 24.19 13.40
N SER A 355 -4.37 24.64 14.57
CA SER A 355 -3.65 23.81 15.54
C SER A 355 -4.53 22.68 16.10
N SER A 356 -5.81 22.95 16.33
CA SER A 356 -6.77 21.92 16.74
C SER A 356 -7.02 20.88 15.64
N GLU A 357 -7.05 21.30 14.37
CA GLU A 357 -7.15 20.39 13.23
C GLU A 357 -5.87 19.54 13.07
N GLN A 358 -4.69 20.16 13.29
CA GLN A 358 -3.44 19.44 13.29
C GLN A 358 -3.39 18.36 14.39
N GLU A 359 -3.89 18.65 15.60
CA GLU A 359 -3.96 17.65 16.67
C GLU A 359 -4.81 16.44 16.27
N LYS A 360 -5.95 16.67 15.63
CA LYS A 360 -6.78 15.57 15.10
C LYS A 360 -6.05 14.78 14.02
N GLY A 361 -5.38 15.48 13.09
CA GLY A 361 -4.59 14.85 12.04
C GLY A 361 -3.45 13.99 12.60
N ILE A 362 -2.75 14.44 13.63
CA ILE A 362 -1.68 13.70 14.30
C ILE A 362 -2.21 12.42 14.94
N ASN A 363 -3.36 12.47 15.60
CA ASN A 363 -3.99 11.29 16.17
C ASN A 363 -4.33 10.25 15.07
N GLN A 364 -4.84 10.70 13.92
CA GLN A 364 -5.09 9.82 12.77
C GLN A 364 -3.81 9.20 12.21
N ILE A 365 -2.71 9.98 12.16
CA ILE A 365 -1.40 9.45 11.73
C ILE A 365 -0.90 8.40 12.74
N SER A 366 -1.05 8.64 14.04
CA SER A 366 -0.69 7.67 15.07
C SER A 366 -1.43 6.35 14.93
N ASP A 367 -2.75 6.40 14.67
CA ASP A 367 -3.57 5.21 14.44
C ASP A 367 -3.13 4.47 13.15
N ALA A 368 -2.79 5.23 12.09
CA ALA A 368 -2.28 4.66 10.86
C ALA A 368 -0.92 3.95 11.06
N ILE A 369 -0.01 4.55 11.85
CA ILE A 369 1.27 3.94 12.20
C ILE A 369 1.06 2.61 12.93
N ASN A 370 0.17 2.55 13.92
CA ASN A 370 -0.16 1.30 14.61
C ASN A 370 -0.69 0.24 13.65
N THR A 371 -1.51 0.64 12.67
CA THR A 371 -2.04 -0.27 11.64
C THR A 371 -0.91 -0.81 10.75
N ILE A 372 0.04 0.06 10.35
CA ILE A 372 1.18 -0.33 9.54
C ILE A 372 2.10 -1.26 10.34
N ASP A 373 2.35 -0.98 11.61
CA ASP A 373 3.16 -1.85 12.49
C ASP A 373 2.60 -3.26 12.56
N HIS A 374 1.30 -3.40 12.79
CA HIS A 374 0.63 -4.71 12.76
C HIS A 374 0.77 -5.40 11.40
N ALA A 375 0.66 -4.66 10.29
CA ALA A 375 0.82 -5.23 8.95
C ALA A 375 2.26 -5.72 8.71
N VAL A 376 3.27 -4.98 9.18
CA VAL A 376 4.68 -5.36 9.06
C VAL A 376 5.01 -6.58 9.91
N GLN A 377 4.49 -6.67 11.14
CA GLN A 377 4.62 -7.85 11.98
C GLN A 377 3.97 -9.09 11.33
N ASN A 378 2.79 -8.91 10.73
CA ASN A 378 2.14 -9.96 9.98
C ASN A 378 2.94 -10.39 8.75
N ASN A 379 3.56 -9.45 8.02
CA ASN A 379 4.43 -9.78 6.89
C ASN A 379 5.65 -10.62 7.31
N ALA A 380 6.26 -10.32 8.47
CA ALA A 380 7.34 -11.11 9.02
C ALA A 380 6.87 -12.54 9.36
N SER A 381 5.69 -12.70 9.95
CA SER A 381 5.09 -14.02 10.22
C SER A 381 4.81 -14.79 8.94
N VAL A 382 4.19 -14.13 7.95
CA VAL A 382 3.91 -14.74 6.63
C VAL A 382 5.21 -15.16 5.93
N ALA A 383 6.27 -14.37 6.06
CA ALA A 383 7.58 -14.74 5.50
C ALA A 383 8.12 -16.04 6.11
N LEU A 384 7.96 -16.23 7.42
CA LEU A 384 8.34 -17.47 8.09
C LEU A 384 7.50 -18.66 7.62
N ASP A 385 6.20 -18.50 7.50
CA ASP A 385 5.30 -19.54 7.01
C ASP A 385 5.64 -19.93 5.56
N VAL A 386 5.89 -18.93 4.70
CA VAL A 386 6.29 -19.16 3.31
C VAL A 386 7.63 -19.90 3.25
N LYS A 387 8.60 -19.57 4.12
CA LYS A 387 9.86 -20.28 4.21
C LYS A 387 9.65 -21.76 4.60
N ASP A 388 8.80 -22.04 5.58
CA ASP A 388 8.49 -23.40 6.00
C ASP A 388 7.83 -24.21 4.87
N VAL A 389 6.88 -23.60 4.15
CA VAL A 389 6.25 -24.21 2.96
C VAL A 389 7.29 -24.48 1.87
N ALA A 390 8.20 -23.54 1.63
CA ALA A 390 9.25 -23.70 0.63
C ALA A 390 10.20 -24.83 0.97
N VAL A 391 10.61 -24.95 2.24
CA VAL A 391 11.45 -26.07 2.71
C VAL A 391 10.75 -27.41 2.51
N LYS A 392 9.49 -27.53 2.91
CA LYS A 392 8.69 -28.74 2.69
C LYS A 392 8.51 -29.08 1.21
N SER A 393 8.28 -28.05 0.38
CA SER A 393 8.18 -28.24 -1.08
C SER A 393 9.49 -28.74 -1.68
N ASN A 394 10.62 -28.23 -1.19
CA ASN A 394 11.94 -28.70 -1.59
C ASN A 394 12.16 -30.18 -1.20
N GLU A 395 11.76 -30.58 0.00
CA GLU A 395 11.84 -31.99 0.44
C GLU A 395 11.01 -32.90 -0.48
N VAL A 396 9.78 -32.49 -0.81
CA VAL A 396 8.91 -33.24 -1.75
C VAL A 396 9.53 -33.30 -3.14
N ALA A 397 10.10 -32.19 -3.62
CA ALA A 397 10.79 -32.15 -4.91
C ALA A 397 11.97 -33.12 -4.97
N MET A 398 12.82 -33.09 -3.93
CA MET A 398 13.94 -34.02 -3.81
C MET A 398 13.46 -35.48 -3.77
N GLN A 399 12.37 -35.76 -3.07
CA GLN A 399 11.79 -37.11 -3.03
C GLN A 399 11.28 -37.54 -4.41
N ILE A 400 10.61 -36.68 -5.15
CA ILE A 400 10.16 -36.96 -6.54
C ILE A 400 11.36 -37.28 -7.43
N VAL A 401 12.43 -36.49 -7.34
CA VAL A 401 13.64 -36.69 -8.10
C VAL A 401 14.31 -38.04 -7.69
N ASP A 402 14.41 -38.32 -6.41
CA ASP A 402 15.03 -39.59 -5.90
C ASP A 402 14.21 -40.83 -6.31
N ASP A 403 12.87 -40.76 -6.15
CA ASP A 403 11.98 -41.85 -6.54
C ASP A 403 12.04 -42.11 -8.06
N THR A 404 12.11 -41.02 -8.86
CA THR A 404 12.25 -41.14 -10.31
C THR A 404 13.62 -41.69 -10.70
N ARG A 405 14.68 -41.38 -9.95
CA ARG A 405 16.02 -41.96 -10.15
C ARG A 405 16.09 -43.46 -9.92
N LYS A 406 15.22 -44.04 -9.11
CA LYS A 406 15.14 -45.49 -8.89
C LYS A 406 14.55 -46.21 -10.09
N ILE A 407 13.77 -45.54 -10.94
CA ILE A 407 13.18 -46.06 -12.15
C ILE A 407 14.26 -46.14 -13.25
N GLU A 408 14.43 -47.31 -13.86
CA GLU A 408 15.31 -47.50 -15.01
C GLU A 408 14.47 -47.36 -16.30
N PHE A 409 14.83 -46.41 -17.18
CA PHE A 409 14.12 -46.17 -18.43
C PHE A 409 15.04 -45.59 -19.50
N LEU A 410 14.64 -45.74 -20.77
CA LEU A 410 15.40 -45.22 -21.91
C LEU A 410 15.49 -43.68 -21.86
N GLY A 411 16.70 -43.14 -21.99
CA GLY A 411 16.96 -41.70 -21.96
C GLY A 411 17.19 -41.12 -20.56
N LYS A 412 17.21 -41.93 -19.49
CA LYS A 412 17.55 -41.49 -18.15
C LYS A 412 18.90 -40.76 -18.09
N GLU A 413 19.88 -41.24 -18.86
CA GLU A 413 21.23 -40.67 -18.97
C GLU A 413 21.26 -39.23 -19.50
N LEU A 414 20.19 -38.79 -20.20
CA LEU A 414 20.04 -37.46 -20.75
C LEU A 414 19.44 -36.43 -19.76
N LEU A 415 19.12 -36.87 -18.56
CA LEU A 415 18.50 -36.06 -17.51
C LEU A 415 19.51 -35.47 -16.52
N HIS A 416 20.81 -35.72 -16.74
CA HIS A 416 21.90 -35.19 -15.88
C HIS A 416 22.51 -33.92 -16.42
#